data_af1efb85363494a7e90bba54c8cec0d8
#
_entry.id   af1efb85363494a7e90bba54c8cec0d8
#
_cell.length_a   1.000
_cell.length_b   1.000
_cell.length_c   1.000
_cell.angle_alpha   90.00
_cell.angle_beta   90.00
_cell.angle_gamma   90.00
#
_symmetry.space_group_name_H-M   'P 1'
#
loop_
_entity.id
_entity.type
_entity.pdbx_description
1 polymer ?
#
loop_
_entity_poly.entity_id
_entity_poly.type
_entity_poly.pdbx_seq_one_letter_code
_entity_poly.pdbx_strand_id
1 'polypeptide(L)'
;MKRRSFIILMGAVFAALMALVLFVDGLPTVFSSVMAFPFEQVGAALRALALTGNIGNGFALALCIALSFLPILSVLRHRYEKDYLGENIVLCCMSIVVFIALFSMANPSKLLSAFPYFAIEALPVVKGVMGCTVWSVIILWLILRLVRLFRGGDTNKLLCYLRIALHALCILFVAVIAISCGSTLLDNLSNTQKNMDNVMAVVRFIASSLPYIFDIGITLSLLTLLDAYIEKNEEDTVKNADSLSKLCCLALGATAASTTILNVLQLLLSQFLSNISVNIEIPVVSLAFILLILILSRLIVENRKLQSDNDLFI
;
A
#
# COMPACT_ATOMS: atom_id res chain seq x y z
N MET A 1 2.27 -2.68 -20.22
CA MET A 1 3.01 -3.95 -19.96
C MET A 1 2.10 -5.11 -20.34
N LYS A 2 2.61 -6.17 -21.00
CA LYS A 2 1.77 -7.34 -21.36
C LYS A 2 1.30 -8.02 -20.06
N ARG A 3 0.02 -8.43 -19.98
CA ARG A 3 -0.59 -9.06 -18.78
C ARG A 3 0.23 -10.22 -18.22
N ARG A 4 0.79 -11.07 -19.10
CA ARG A 4 1.65 -12.20 -18.69
C ARG A 4 2.92 -11.74 -17.96
N SER A 5 3.60 -10.71 -18.48
CA SER A 5 4.81 -10.16 -17.85
C SER A 5 4.52 -9.55 -16.48
N PHE A 6 3.33 -8.98 -16.29
CA PHE A 6 2.92 -8.43 -14.99
C PHE A 6 2.65 -9.52 -13.96
N ILE A 7 1.97 -10.61 -14.36
CA ILE A 7 1.72 -11.76 -13.45
C ILE A 7 3.04 -12.41 -13.02
N ILE A 8 4.01 -12.54 -13.94
CA ILE A 8 5.34 -13.05 -13.61
C ILE A 8 6.05 -12.12 -12.62
N LEU A 9 5.97 -10.80 -12.83
CA LEU A 9 6.52 -9.81 -11.91
C LEU A 9 5.90 -9.93 -10.50
N MET A 10 4.58 -10.04 -10.41
CA MET A 10 3.90 -10.25 -9.12
C MET A 10 4.36 -11.51 -8.41
N GLY A 11 4.50 -12.62 -9.16
CA GLY A 11 5.04 -13.88 -8.62
C GLY A 11 6.48 -13.75 -8.12
N ALA A 12 7.33 -13.04 -8.87
CA ALA A 12 8.71 -12.78 -8.46
C ALA A 12 8.79 -11.89 -7.21
N VAL A 13 7.95 -10.84 -7.13
CA VAL A 13 7.85 -9.97 -5.94
C VAL A 13 7.37 -10.78 -4.73
N PHE A 14 6.34 -11.61 -4.90
CA PHE A 14 5.85 -12.47 -3.83
C PHE A 14 6.95 -13.43 -3.33
N ALA A 15 7.64 -14.12 -4.22
CA ALA A 15 8.72 -15.04 -3.87
C ALA A 15 9.88 -14.32 -3.16
N ALA A 16 10.26 -13.13 -3.62
CA ALA A 16 11.32 -12.34 -3.00
C ALA A 16 10.93 -11.86 -1.59
N LEU A 17 9.68 -11.40 -1.40
CA LEU A 17 9.18 -10.97 -0.10
C LEU A 17 9.01 -12.15 0.87
N MET A 18 8.52 -13.29 0.40
CA MET A 18 8.45 -14.50 1.21
C MET A 18 9.83 -15.01 1.61
N ALA A 19 10.82 -14.96 0.70
CA ALA A 19 12.19 -15.29 1.04
C ALA A 19 12.76 -14.34 2.11
N LEU A 20 12.48 -13.03 1.99
CA LEU A 20 12.86 -12.06 2.99
C LEU A 20 12.23 -12.37 4.36
N VAL A 21 10.95 -12.72 4.39
CA VAL A 21 10.23 -13.13 5.61
C VAL A 21 10.82 -14.39 6.24
N LEU A 22 11.28 -15.34 5.42
CA LEU A 22 11.86 -16.62 5.89
C LEU A 22 13.29 -16.49 6.42
N PHE A 23 14.10 -15.60 5.82
CA PHE A 23 15.54 -15.54 6.10
C PHE A 23 15.94 -14.40 7.05
N VAL A 24 15.00 -13.49 7.38
CA VAL A 24 15.30 -12.35 8.25
C VAL A 24 14.60 -12.51 9.60
N ASP A 25 15.37 -12.83 10.62
CA ASP A 25 14.89 -12.84 12.00
C ASP A 25 14.56 -11.41 12.47
N GLY A 26 13.45 -11.24 13.17
CA GLY A 26 13.06 -9.93 13.72
C GLY A 26 12.22 -9.05 12.77
N LEU A 27 11.20 -9.63 12.15
CA LEU A 27 10.25 -8.96 11.24
C LEU A 27 9.70 -7.60 11.71
N PRO A 28 9.40 -7.35 13.00
CA PRO A 28 8.95 -6.02 13.46
C PRO A 28 10.02 -4.95 13.22
N THR A 29 11.30 -5.28 13.39
CA THR A 29 12.41 -4.35 13.14
C THR A 29 12.63 -4.14 11.65
N VAL A 30 12.47 -5.19 10.84
CA VAL A 30 12.54 -5.12 9.37
C VAL A 30 11.38 -4.30 8.82
N PHE A 31 10.16 -4.51 9.30
CA PHE A 31 9.00 -3.72 8.89
C PHE A 31 9.21 -2.24 9.20
N SER A 32 9.71 -1.91 10.40
CA SER A 32 10.01 -0.52 10.76
C SER A 32 11.11 0.07 9.87
N SER A 33 12.14 -0.70 9.52
CA SER A 33 13.21 -0.29 8.60
C SER A 33 12.71 -0.12 7.17
N VAL A 34 11.81 -0.98 6.69
CA VAL A 34 11.17 -0.82 5.37
C VAL A 34 10.32 0.43 5.32
N MET A 35 9.56 0.73 6.36
CA MET A 35 8.76 1.97 6.45
C MET A 35 9.65 3.20 6.57
N ALA A 36 10.79 3.10 7.24
CA ALA A 36 11.78 4.17 7.36
C ALA A 36 12.60 4.38 6.08
N PHE A 37 12.62 3.39 5.15
CA PHE A 37 13.33 3.51 3.86
C PHE A 37 12.66 4.57 2.97
N PRO A 38 13.43 5.39 2.20
CA PRO A 38 14.88 5.50 2.17
C PRO A 38 15.48 6.48 3.23
N PHE A 39 14.63 7.07 4.05
CA PHE A 39 14.99 8.19 4.93
C PHE A 39 16.00 7.76 6.01
N GLU A 40 15.91 6.53 6.51
CA GLU A 40 16.84 6.00 7.48
C GLU A 40 18.26 5.87 6.91
N GLN A 41 18.39 5.36 5.68
CA GLN A 41 19.68 5.22 4.99
C GLN A 41 20.32 6.57 4.72
N VAL A 42 19.51 7.54 4.27
CA VAL A 42 19.96 8.92 4.08
C VAL A 42 20.38 9.54 5.41
N GLY A 43 19.60 9.36 6.48
CA GLY A 43 19.93 9.80 7.83
C GLY A 43 21.23 9.18 8.36
N ALA A 44 21.45 7.88 8.13
CA ALA A 44 22.68 7.19 8.49
C ALA A 44 23.90 7.74 7.72
N ALA A 45 23.75 8.01 6.42
CA ALA A 45 24.80 8.63 5.61
C ALA A 45 25.13 10.06 6.09
N LEU A 46 24.11 10.87 6.40
CA LEU A 46 24.28 12.21 6.98
C LEU A 46 25.00 12.15 8.33
N ARG A 47 24.66 11.17 9.15
CA ARG A 47 25.35 10.95 10.44
C ARG A 47 26.79 10.57 10.25
N ALA A 48 27.10 9.64 9.33
CA ALA A 48 28.47 9.25 9.03
C ALA A 48 29.30 10.46 8.60
N LEU A 49 28.74 11.32 7.75
CA LEU A 49 29.36 12.57 7.32
C LEU A 49 29.57 13.56 8.50
N ALA A 50 28.56 13.71 9.36
CA ALA A 50 28.63 14.59 10.52
C ALA A 50 29.72 14.19 11.52
N LEU A 51 30.05 12.91 11.63
CA LEU A 51 31.09 12.37 12.54
C LEU A 51 32.52 12.59 12.03
N THR A 52 32.74 13.07 10.81
CA THR A 52 34.07 13.33 10.25
C THR A 52 34.72 14.62 10.82
N GLY A 53 33.98 15.41 11.61
CA GLY A 53 34.48 16.63 12.27
C GLY A 53 33.57 17.83 12.06
N ASN A 54 33.99 19.01 12.51
CA ASN A 54 33.15 20.23 12.45
C ASN A 54 32.74 20.61 11.02
N ILE A 55 33.65 20.45 10.07
CA ILE A 55 33.38 20.72 8.64
C ILE A 55 32.36 19.71 8.11
N GLY A 56 32.53 18.41 8.41
CA GLY A 56 31.61 17.37 8.03
C GLY A 56 30.20 17.55 8.61
N ASN A 57 30.10 18.03 9.85
CA ASN A 57 28.81 18.34 10.47
C ASN A 57 28.09 19.50 9.75
N GLY A 58 28.83 20.55 9.35
CA GLY A 58 28.30 21.65 8.54
C GLY A 58 27.76 21.17 7.18
N PHE A 59 28.52 20.31 6.47
CA PHE A 59 28.10 19.70 5.21
C PHE A 59 26.88 18.80 5.38
N ALA A 60 26.81 17.97 6.42
CA ALA A 60 25.70 17.11 6.70
C ALA A 60 24.41 17.93 6.94
N LEU A 61 24.49 19.03 7.69
CA LEU A 61 23.36 19.93 7.90
C LEU A 61 22.93 20.61 6.61
N ALA A 62 23.87 21.11 5.81
CA ALA A 62 23.58 21.74 4.52
C ALA A 62 22.88 20.76 3.55
N LEU A 63 23.35 19.51 3.47
CA LEU A 63 22.72 18.45 2.68
C LEU A 63 21.33 18.09 3.21
N CYS A 64 21.15 17.99 4.52
CA CYS A 64 19.84 17.75 5.13
C CYS A 64 18.84 18.83 4.73
N ILE A 65 19.23 20.10 4.80
CA ILE A 65 18.42 21.24 4.36
C ILE A 65 18.15 21.14 2.86
N ALA A 66 19.15 20.93 2.03
CA ALA A 66 19.01 20.85 0.58
C ALA A 66 18.02 19.75 0.14
N LEU A 67 18.15 18.54 0.71
CA LEU A 67 17.24 17.43 0.45
C LEU A 67 15.80 17.75 0.89
N SER A 68 15.65 18.43 2.02
CA SER A 68 14.33 18.82 2.52
C SER A 68 13.67 19.92 1.69
N PHE A 69 14.43 20.72 0.97
CA PHE A 69 13.92 21.76 0.06
C PHE A 69 13.51 21.23 -1.32
N LEU A 70 13.84 19.98 -1.68
CA LEU A 70 13.48 19.42 -2.99
C LEU A 70 11.97 19.53 -3.31
N PRO A 71 11.03 19.25 -2.38
CA PRO A 71 9.60 19.43 -2.66
C PRO A 71 9.22 20.88 -2.97
N ILE A 72 9.87 21.87 -2.32
CA ILE A 72 9.58 23.30 -2.55
C ILE A 72 10.04 23.73 -3.94
N LEU A 73 11.07 23.13 -4.51
CA LEU A 73 11.49 23.45 -5.88
C LEU A 73 10.36 23.20 -6.90
N SER A 74 9.52 22.19 -6.67
CA SER A 74 8.36 21.95 -7.53
C SER A 74 7.29 23.02 -7.37
N VAL A 75 7.14 23.63 -6.18
CA VAL A 75 6.24 24.78 -5.93
C VAL A 75 6.70 26.00 -6.73
N LEU A 76 8.01 26.27 -6.74
CA LEU A 76 8.57 27.40 -7.46
C LEU A 76 8.35 27.30 -8.98
N ARG A 77 8.32 26.08 -9.52
CA ARG A 77 8.05 25.82 -10.93
C ARG A 77 6.60 26.08 -11.34
N HIS A 78 5.63 25.94 -10.42
CA HIS A 78 4.20 26.06 -10.68
C HIS A 78 3.55 27.30 -10.01
N ARG A 79 4.33 28.31 -9.69
CA ARG A 79 3.97 29.46 -8.84
C ARG A 79 2.79 30.32 -9.32
N TYR A 80 2.39 30.23 -10.58
CA TYR A 80 1.45 31.17 -11.21
C TYR A 80 0.01 30.66 -11.37
N GLU A 81 -0.28 29.40 -11.06
CA GLU A 81 -1.62 28.85 -11.25
C GLU A 81 -2.35 28.70 -9.91
N LYS A 82 -3.50 29.37 -9.75
CA LYS A 82 -4.32 29.33 -8.53
C LYS A 82 -4.82 27.93 -8.16
N ASP A 83 -4.94 27.05 -9.14
CA ASP A 83 -5.43 25.66 -8.97
C ASP A 83 -4.46 24.75 -8.19
N TYR A 84 -3.23 25.21 -7.96
CA TYR A 84 -2.19 24.44 -7.25
C TYR A 84 -2.07 24.74 -5.76
N LEU A 85 -2.95 25.56 -5.18
CA LEU A 85 -2.79 26.05 -3.81
C LEU A 85 -2.73 24.89 -2.80
N GLY A 86 -3.62 23.90 -2.91
CA GLY A 86 -3.64 22.74 -2.01
C GLY A 86 -2.38 21.87 -2.13
N GLU A 87 -1.92 21.62 -3.36
CA GLU A 87 -0.70 20.86 -3.60
C GLU A 87 0.53 21.60 -3.10
N ASN A 88 0.59 22.92 -3.27
CA ASN A 88 1.69 23.74 -2.81
C ASN A 88 1.80 23.76 -1.28
N ILE A 89 0.65 23.83 -0.58
CA ILE A 89 0.63 23.72 0.88
C ILE A 89 1.17 22.37 1.33
N VAL A 90 0.71 21.26 0.72
CA VAL A 90 1.18 19.92 1.08
C VAL A 90 2.67 19.75 0.77
N LEU A 91 3.19 20.30 -0.33
CA LEU A 91 4.62 20.28 -0.64
C LEU A 91 5.47 21.07 0.37
N CYS A 92 4.96 22.21 0.83
CA CYS A 92 5.61 22.95 1.92
C CYS A 92 5.62 22.16 3.23
N CYS A 93 4.48 21.56 3.60
CA CYS A 93 4.40 20.68 4.77
C CYS A 93 5.34 19.47 4.62
N MET A 94 5.39 18.86 3.43
CA MET A 94 6.28 17.74 3.12
C MET A 94 7.75 18.11 3.36
N SER A 95 8.18 19.30 2.96
CA SER A 95 9.56 19.77 3.21
C SER A 95 9.88 19.86 4.69
N ILE A 96 8.96 20.35 5.51
CA ILE A 96 9.13 20.43 6.97
C ILE A 96 9.21 19.01 7.56
N VAL A 97 8.30 18.11 7.16
CA VAL A 97 8.25 16.74 7.66
C VAL A 97 9.50 15.96 7.26
N VAL A 98 9.98 16.10 6.02
CA VAL A 98 11.22 15.48 5.54
C VAL A 98 12.43 16.01 6.33
N PHE A 99 12.48 17.32 6.59
CA PHE A 99 13.57 17.89 7.41
C PHE A 99 13.59 17.29 8.82
N ILE A 100 12.44 17.27 9.50
CA ILE A 100 12.33 16.69 10.85
C ILE A 100 12.72 15.21 10.82
N ALA A 101 12.26 14.43 9.85
CA ALA A 101 12.58 13.01 9.74
C ALA A 101 14.08 12.77 9.52
N LEU A 102 14.68 13.43 8.52
CA LEU A 102 16.11 13.27 8.22
C LEU A 102 17.01 13.75 9.37
N PHE A 103 16.68 14.90 9.96
CA PHE A 103 17.44 15.44 11.09
C PHE A 103 17.37 14.51 12.32
N SER A 104 16.20 13.98 12.62
CA SER A 104 15.98 13.06 13.74
C SER A 104 16.66 11.71 13.51
N MET A 105 16.62 11.19 12.28
CA MET A 105 17.28 9.94 11.92
C MET A 105 18.82 10.07 11.91
N ALA A 106 19.34 11.25 11.56
CA ALA A 106 20.76 11.55 11.65
C ALA A 106 21.24 11.75 13.12
N ASN A 107 20.34 12.17 14.03
CA ASN A 107 20.64 12.47 15.42
C ASN A 107 19.81 11.65 16.42
N PRO A 108 19.98 10.33 16.51
CA PRO A 108 19.15 9.47 17.36
C PRO A 108 19.25 9.81 18.87
N SER A 109 20.36 10.34 19.34
CA SER A 109 20.50 10.81 20.72
C SER A 109 19.59 12.00 21.03
N LYS A 110 19.43 12.95 20.10
CA LYS A 110 18.49 14.06 20.25
C LYS A 110 17.03 13.59 20.17
N LEU A 111 16.76 12.59 19.33
CA LEU A 111 15.46 11.99 19.23
C LEU A 111 15.03 11.34 20.56
N LEU A 112 15.92 10.56 21.18
CA LEU A 112 15.67 9.95 22.50
C LEU A 112 15.54 10.98 23.62
N SER A 113 16.31 12.07 23.58
CA SER A 113 16.16 13.15 24.57
C SER A 113 14.87 13.93 24.45
N ALA A 114 14.30 14.02 23.23
CA ALA A 114 12.99 14.64 23.00
C ALA A 114 11.83 13.77 23.48
N PHE A 115 12.04 12.45 23.57
CA PHE A 115 11.04 11.48 24.02
C PHE A 115 11.59 10.62 25.17
N PRO A 116 11.76 11.17 26.38
CA PRO A 116 12.43 10.51 27.51
C PRO A 116 11.71 9.26 28.03
N TYR A 117 10.45 9.07 27.66
CA TYR A 117 9.64 7.91 28.06
C TYR A 117 9.86 6.67 27.16
N PHE A 118 10.54 6.83 26.03
CA PHE A 118 10.82 5.69 25.14
C PHE A 118 12.13 5.01 25.51
N ALA A 119 12.07 3.70 25.71
CA ALA A 119 13.27 2.88 25.86
C ALA A 119 14.11 2.89 24.56
N ILE A 120 15.38 2.64 24.65
CA ILE A 120 16.29 2.57 23.47
C ILE A 120 15.82 1.52 22.48
N GLU A 121 15.17 0.44 22.95
CA GLU A 121 14.58 -0.63 22.15
C GLU A 121 13.43 -0.15 21.25
N ALA A 122 12.77 0.96 21.58
CA ALA A 122 11.70 1.54 20.78
C ALA A 122 12.23 2.41 19.60
N LEU A 123 13.53 2.67 19.50
CA LEU A 123 14.12 3.52 18.47
C LEU A 123 13.77 3.07 17.03
N PRO A 124 13.81 1.76 16.67
CA PRO A 124 13.41 1.33 15.33
C PRO A 124 11.94 1.66 15.03
N VAL A 125 11.05 1.48 16.01
CA VAL A 125 9.62 1.78 15.88
C VAL A 125 9.40 3.28 15.63
N VAL A 126 10.09 4.15 16.40
CA VAL A 126 9.98 5.60 16.24
C VAL A 126 10.47 6.04 14.86
N LYS A 127 11.58 5.48 14.35
CA LYS A 127 12.05 5.71 12.98
C LYS A 127 11.04 5.26 11.94
N GLY A 128 10.42 4.08 12.13
CA GLY A 128 9.36 3.55 11.28
C GLY A 128 8.17 4.50 11.21
N VAL A 129 7.70 5.00 12.35
CA VAL A 129 6.60 5.98 12.43
C VAL A 129 6.94 7.28 11.68
N MET A 130 8.17 7.78 11.85
CA MET A 130 8.63 8.96 11.10
C MET A 130 8.64 8.71 9.59
N GLY A 131 9.12 7.55 9.14
CA GLY A 131 9.07 7.15 7.74
C GLY A 131 7.64 7.06 7.21
N CYS A 132 6.73 6.42 7.95
CA CYS A 132 5.30 6.38 7.63
C CYS A 132 4.70 7.78 7.51
N THR A 133 5.09 8.72 8.36
CA THR A 133 4.59 10.10 8.29
C THR A 133 5.00 10.77 6.98
N VAL A 134 6.27 10.62 6.56
CA VAL A 134 6.73 11.15 5.26
C VAL A 134 5.97 10.50 4.10
N TRP A 135 5.83 9.16 4.12
CA TRP A 135 5.08 8.44 3.09
C TRP A 135 3.62 8.87 3.03
N SER A 136 2.96 9.10 4.17
CA SER A 136 1.57 9.59 4.23
C SER A 136 1.41 10.94 3.56
N VAL A 137 2.37 11.86 3.75
CA VAL A 137 2.32 13.18 3.10
C VAL A 137 2.59 13.06 1.59
N ILE A 138 3.48 12.16 1.16
CA ILE A 138 3.71 11.86 -0.26
C ILE A 138 2.43 11.31 -0.91
N ILE A 139 1.76 10.36 -0.25
CA ILE A 139 0.50 9.78 -0.73
C ILE A 139 -0.58 10.86 -0.82
N LEU A 140 -0.72 11.72 0.19
CA LEU A 140 -1.65 12.84 0.16
C LEU A 140 -1.40 13.77 -1.03
N TRP A 141 -0.14 14.12 -1.29
CA TRP A 141 0.22 14.92 -2.46
C TRP A 141 -0.15 14.22 -3.78
N LEU A 142 0.12 12.92 -3.90
CA LEU A 142 -0.27 12.12 -5.07
C LEU A 142 -1.78 12.11 -5.28
N ILE A 143 -2.56 11.98 -4.20
CA ILE A 143 -4.03 12.01 -4.24
C ILE A 143 -4.52 13.38 -4.74
N LEU A 144 -4.00 14.48 -4.19
CA LEU A 144 -4.38 15.83 -4.63
C LEU A 144 -4.04 16.06 -6.09
N ARG A 145 -2.88 15.60 -6.54
CA ARG A 145 -2.47 15.65 -7.95
C ARG A 145 -3.40 14.84 -8.84
N LEU A 146 -3.82 13.66 -8.39
CA LEU A 146 -4.76 12.82 -9.12
C LEU A 146 -6.13 13.52 -9.21
N VAL A 147 -6.66 14.05 -8.11
CA VAL A 147 -7.93 14.80 -8.07
C VAL A 147 -7.91 16.00 -9.03
N ARG A 148 -6.79 16.70 -9.13
CA ARG A 148 -6.64 17.79 -10.09
C ARG A 148 -6.71 17.32 -11.53
N LEU A 149 -6.05 16.19 -11.84
CA LEU A 149 -6.12 15.61 -13.19
C LEU A 149 -7.55 15.22 -13.57
N PHE A 150 -8.36 14.79 -12.60
CA PHE A 150 -9.80 14.58 -12.79
C PHE A 150 -10.53 15.87 -13.18
N ARG A 151 -10.19 17.01 -12.57
CA ARG A 151 -10.81 18.31 -12.90
C ARG A 151 -10.33 18.88 -14.24
N GLY A 152 -9.12 18.58 -14.66
CA GLY A 152 -8.49 19.14 -15.85
C GLY A 152 -8.98 18.60 -17.18
N GLY A 153 -9.88 17.61 -17.21
CA GLY A 153 -10.54 17.11 -18.43
C GLY A 153 -9.66 16.30 -19.39
N ASP A 154 -8.38 16.06 -19.09
CA ASP A 154 -7.48 15.23 -19.94
C ASP A 154 -7.66 13.75 -19.62
N THR A 155 -8.72 13.17 -20.20
CA THR A 155 -9.15 11.79 -19.97
C THR A 155 -8.03 10.77 -20.25
N ASN A 156 -7.18 11.01 -21.25
CA ASN A 156 -6.13 10.07 -21.62
C ASN A 156 -5.03 9.99 -20.55
N LYS A 157 -4.63 11.13 -19.98
CA LYS A 157 -3.65 11.15 -18.89
C LYS A 157 -4.21 10.50 -17.63
N LEU A 158 -5.48 10.80 -17.34
CA LEU A 158 -6.17 10.20 -16.20
C LEU A 158 -6.19 8.68 -16.28
N LEU A 159 -6.59 8.12 -17.42
CA LEU A 159 -6.64 6.68 -17.64
C LEU A 159 -5.26 6.03 -17.52
N CYS A 160 -4.20 6.72 -17.98
CA CYS A 160 -2.82 6.26 -17.83
C CYS A 160 -2.41 6.19 -16.34
N TYR A 161 -2.69 7.25 -15.56
CA TYR A 161 -2.38 7.26 -14.12
C TYR A 161 -3.20 6.23 -13.34
N LEU A 162 -4.48 6.06 -13.68
CA LEU A 162 -5.33 5.04 -13.09
C LEU A 162 -4.77 3.63 -13.33
N ARG A 163 -4.32 3.35 -14.56
CA ARG A 163 -3.67 2.09 -14.88
C ARG A 163 -2.41 1.84 -14.05
N ILE A 164 -1.56 2.86 -13.89
CA ILE A 164 -0.35 2.75 -13.05
C ILE A 164 -0.73 2.49 -11.60
N ALA A 165 -1.71 3.23 -11.08
CA ALA A 165 -2.20 3.07 -9.70
C ALA A 165 -2.74 1.65 -9.44
N LEU A 166 -3.51 1.09 -10.38
CA LEU A 166 -4.04 -0.27 -10.27
C LEU A 166 -2.92 -1.33 -10.29
N HIS A 167 -1.87 -1.15 -11.10
CA HIS A 167 -0.72 -2.05 -11.05
C HIS A 167 0.03 -1.96 -9.72
N ALA A 168 0.22 -0.74 -9.20
CA ALA A 168 0.84 -0.53 -7.89
C ALA A 168 0.00 -1.16 -6.76
N LEU A 169 -1.32 -1.06 -6.85
CA LEU A 169 -2.25 -1.66 -5.89
C LEU A 169 -2.16 -3.19 -5.89
N CYS A 170 -2.05 -3.84 -7.06
CA CYS A 170 -1.80 -5.29 -7.12
C CYS A 170 -0.50 -5.69 -6.40
N ILE A 171 0.59 -4.93 -6.62
CA ILE A 171 1.87 -5.19 -5.95
C ILE A 171 1.73 -5.01 -4.44
N LEU A 172 0.97 -4.01 -4.00
CA LEU A 172 0.71 -3.77 -2.59
C LEU A 172 -0.07 -4.92 -1.95
N PHE A 173 -1.11 -5.46 -2.59
CA PHE A 173 -1.83 -6.63 -2.08
C PHE A 173 -0.94 -7.87 -1.99
N VAL A 174 -0.07 -8.10 -2.99
CA VAL A 174 0.93 -9.16 -2.94
C VAL A 174 1.88 -8.98 -1.76
N ALA A 175 2.32 -7.74 -1.49
CA ALA A 175 3.20 -7.45 -0.37
C ALA A 175 2.49 -7.68 0.99
N VAL A 176 1.22 -7.32 1.11
CA VAL A 176 0.42 -7.58 2.33
C VAL A 176 0.30 -9.08 2.58
N ILE A 177 0.00 -9.90 1.55
CA ILE A 177 -0.06 -11.35 1.71
C ILE A 177 1.30 -11.90 2.18
N ALA A 178 2.39 -11.50 1.53
CA ALA A 178 3.71 -12.03 1.85
C ALA A 178 4.19 -11.59 3.24
N ILE A 179 4.08 -10.31 3.57
CA ILE A 179 4.65 -9.75 4.81
C ILE A 179 3.70 -10.00 5.99
N SER A 180 2.42 -9.62 5.90
CA SER A 180 1.49 -9.71 7.03
C SER A 180 1.03 -11.15 7.28
N CYS A 181 0.44 -11.79 6.26
CA CYS A 181 -0.05 -13.16 6.43
C CYS A 181 1.11 -14.18 6.55
N GLY A 182 2.21 -13.98 5.80
CA GLY A 182 3.39 -14.83 5.83
C GLY A 182 4.13 -14.79 7.17
N SER A 183 4.32 -13.60 7.76
CA SER A 183 4.95 -13.47 9.08
C SER A 183 4.13 -14.14 10.17
N THR A 184 2.82 -13.93 10.18
CA THR A 184 1.91 -14.55 11.14
C THR A 184 1.93 -16.09 11.04
N LEU A 185 2.05 -16.62 9.81
CA LEU A 185 2.21 -18.07 9.60
C LEU A 185 3.50 -18.58 10.25
N LEU A 186 4.63 -17.91 9.99
CA LEU A 186 5.93 -18.34 10.53
C LEU A 186 6.00 -18.23 12.04
N ASP A 187 5.50 -17.14 12.62
CA ASP A 187 5.43 -16.93 14.06
C ASP A 187 4.60 -18.05 14.74
N ASN A 188 3.49 -18.43 14.14
CA ASN A 188 2.66 -19.51 14.64
C ASN A 188 3.37 -20.89 14.53
N LEU A 189 4.06 -21.15 13.42
CA LEU A 189 4.80 -22.40 13.20
C LEU A 189 6.01 -22.54 14.13
N SER A 190 6.71 -21.44 14.42
CA SER A 190 7.91 -21.44 15.29
C SER A 190 7.56 -21.60 16.77
N ASN A 191 6.41 -21.11 17.21
CA ASN A 191 6.01 -21.06 18.60
C ASN A 191 5.18 -22.28 19.06
N THR A 192 4.87 -23.21 18.17
CA THR A 192 3.92 -24.29 18.45
C THR A 192 4.58 -25.67 18.52
N GLN A 193 4.27 -26.41 19.59
CA GLN A 193 4.76 -27.76 19.82
C GLN A 193 3.78 -28.87 19.36
N LYS A 194 2.53 -28.50 18.99
CA LYS A 194 1.50 -29.47 18.60
C LYS A 194 1.23 -29.44 17.11
N ASN A 195 1.16 -30.60 16.47
CA ASN A 195 0.85 -30.74 15.05
C ASN A 195 -0.48 -30.10 14.64
N MET A 196 -1.50 -30.09 15.52
CA MET A 196 -2.81 -29.52 15.22
C MET A 196 -2.78 -28.00 15.12
N ASP A 197 -1.96 -27.34 15.93
CA ASP A 197 -1.78 -25.89 15.89
C ASP A 197 -1.10 -25.46 14.58
N ASN A 198 -0.17 -26.28 14.06
CA ASN A 198 0.48 -26.03 12.77
C ASN A 198 -0.51 -26.12 11.60
N VAL A 199 -1.41 -27.11 11.62
CA VAL A 199 -2.49 -27.21 10.61
C VAL A 199 -3.39 -25.99 10.69
N MET A 200 -3.75 -25.55 11.89
CA MET A 200 -4.59 -24.38 12.08
C MET A 200 -3.91 -23.08 11.65
N ALA A 201 -2.59 -22.96 11.83
CA ALA A 201 -1.81 -21.84 11.33
C ALA A 201 -1.88 -21.72 9.79
N VAL A 202 -1.76 -22.86 9.08
CA VAL A 202 -1.89 -22.90 7.61
C VAL A 202 -3.32 -22.53 7.18
N VAL A 203 -4.34 -23.08 7.83
CA VAL A 203 -5.75 -22.74 7.52
C VAL A 203 -6.01 -21.25 7.73
N ARG A 204 -5.48 -20.68 8.82
CA ARG A 204 -5.58 -19.24 9.10
C ARG A 204 -4.87 -18.42 8.04
N PHE A 205 -3.68 -18.81 7.61
CA PHE A 205 -2.95 -18.14 6.52
C PHE A 205 -3.78 -18.10 5.23
N ILE A 206 -4.37 -19.24 4.85
CA ILE A 206 -5.22 -19.33 3.64
C ILE A 206 -6.43 -18.40 3.79
N ALA A 207 -7.12 -18.43 4.91
CA ALA A 207 -8.32 -17.63 5.15
C ALA A 207 -8.01 -16.11 5.17
N SER A 208 -6.91 -15.71 5.80
CA SER A 208 -6.49 -14.29 5.87
C SER A 208 -5.95 -13.77 4.53
N SER A 209 -5.38 -14.65 3.69
CA SER A 209 -4.88 -14.27 2.36
C SER A 209 -5.99 -14.16 1.31
N LEU A 210 -7.10 -14.87 1.51
CA LEU A 210 -8.18 -15.00 0.53
C LEU A 210 -8.77 -13.64 0.09
N PRO A 211 -9.07 -12.68 0.99
CA PRO A 211 -9.58 -11.35 0.58
C PRO A 211 -8.63 -10.64 -0.38
N TYR A 212 -7.33 -10.63 -0.08
CA TYR A 212 -6.32 -9.96 -0.91
C TYR A 212 -6.11 -10.64 -2.25
N ILE A 213 -6.27 -11.98 -2.32
CA ILE A 213 -6.24 -12.73 -3.58
C ILE A 213 -7.42 -12.31 -4.47
N PHE A 214 -8.61 -12.15 -3.90
CA PHE A 214 -9.76 -11.62 -4.62
C PHE A 214 -9.54 -10.16 -5.05
N ASP A 215 -8.96 -9.30 -4.21
CA ASP A 215 -8.66 -7.92 -4.54
C ASP A 215 -7.70 -7.81 -5.74
N ILE A 216 -6.69 -8.70 -5.81
CA ILE A 216 -5.80 -8.81 -6.99
C ILE A 216 -6.62 -9.21 -8.23
N GLY A 217 -7.47 -10.23 -8.12
CA GLY A 217 -8.32 -10.69 -9.22
C GLY A 217 -9.27 -9.60 -9.72
N ILE A 218 -9.91 -8.87 -8.82
CA ILE A 218 -10.80 -7.74 -9.09
C ILE A 218 -10.02 -6.61 -9.79
N THR A 219 -8.83 -6.26 -9.28
CA THR A 219 -7.99 -5.22 -9.88
C THR A 219 -7.53 -5.59 -11.29
N LEU A 220 -7.16 -6.84 -11.54
CA LEU A 220 -6.81 -7.33 -12.88
C LEU A 220 -8.01 -7.33 -13.83
N SER A 221 -9.21 -7.65 -13.34
CA SER A 221 -10.45 -7.60 -14.12
C SER A 221 -10.85 -6.15 -14.42
N LEU A 222 -10.64 -5.23 -13.46
CA LEU A 222 -10.84 -3.79 -13.68
C LEU A 222 -9.89 -3.24 -14.74
N LEU A 223 -8.63 -3.68 -14.77
CA LEU A 223 -7.68 -3.31 -15.83
C LEU A 223 -8.18 -3.76 -17.21
N THR A 224 -8.76 -4.96 -17.33
CA THR A 224 -9.32 -5.42 -18.62
C THR A 224 -10.56 -4.63 -19.02
N LEU A 225 -11.40 -4.25 -18.07
CA LEU A 225 -12.55 -3.37 -18.30
C LEU A 225 -12.08 -1.98 -18.78
N LEU A 226 -11.03 -1.43 -18.15
CA LEU A 226 -10.47 -0.14 -18.52
C LEU A 226 -9.87 -0.16 -19.93
N ASP A 227 -9.20 -1.26 -20.31
CA ASP A 227 -8.67 -1.44 -21.66
C ASP A 227 -9.78 -1.47 -22.72
N ALA A 228 -10.86 -2.25 -22.49
CA ALA A 228 -12.02 -2.29 -23.36
C ALA A 228 -12.71 -0.91 -23.49
N TYR A 229 -12.78 -0.16 -22.37
CA TYR A 229 -13.33 1.19 -22.36
C TYR A 229 -12.49 2.16 -23.22
N ILE A 230 -11.16 2.08 -23.15
CA ILE A 230 -10.25 2.91 -23.95
C ILE A 230 -10.33 2.56 -25.43
N GLU A 231 -10.43 1.29 -25.76
CA GLU A 231 -10.56 0.78 -27.13
C GLU A 231 -11.93 1.05 -27.76
N LYS A 232 -12.88 1.64 -26.99
CA LYS A 232 -14.25 1.95 -27.41
C LYS A 232 -15.03 0.72 -27.88
N ASN A 233 -14.70 -0.47 -27.38
CA ASN A 233 -15.43 -1.69 -27.66
C ASN A 233 -16.58 -1.84 -26.65
N GLU A 234 -17.83 -1.59 -27.10
CA GLU A 234 -19.00 -1.59 -26.22
C GLU A 234 -19.37 -2.98 -25.72
N GLU A 235 -19.32 -3.99 -26.61
CA GLU A 235 -19.65 -5.35 -26.26
C GLU A 235 -18.71 -5.91 -25.19
N ASP A 236 -17.41 -5.73 -25.38
CA ASP A 236 -16.41 -6.17 -24.41
C ASP A 236 -16.47 -5.35 -23.11
N THR A 237 -16.81 -4.07 -23.16
CA THR A 237 -16.98 -3.23 -21.96
C THR A 237 -18.12 -3.75 -21.08
N VAL A 238 -19.29 -4.02 -21.66
CA VAL A 238 -20.45 -4.54 -20.92
C VAL A 238 -20.17 -5.94 -20.38
N LYS A 239 -19.59 -6.82 -21.19
CA LYS A 239 -19.22 -8.18 -20.77
C LYS A 239 -18.20 -8.20 -19.63
N ASN A 240 -17.17 -7.38 -19.73
CA ASN A 240 -16.14 -7.29 -18.70
C ASN A 240 -16.68 -6.68 -17.39
N ALA A 241 -17.60 -5.71 -17.47
CA ALA A 241 -18.26 -5.13 -16.31
C ALA A 241 -19.17 -6.15 -15.59
N ASP A 242 -19.93 -6.97 -16.34
CA ASP A 242 -20.76 -8.04 -15.77
C ASP A 242 -19.88 -9.10 -15.08
N SER A 243 -18.80 -9.51 -15.74
CA SER A 243 -17.82 -10.45 -15.16
C SER A 243 -17.18 -9.91 -13.89
N LEU A 244 -16.80 -8.63 -13.87
CA LEU A 244 -16.23 -7.95 -12.71
C LEU A 244 -17.25 -7.87 -11.55
N SER A 245 -18.51 -7.54 -11.84
CA SER A 245 -19.58 -7.50 -10.85
C SER A 245 -19.83 -8.88 -10.22
N LYS A 246 -19.87 -9.94 -11.02
CA LYS A 246 -19.97 -11.32 -10.52
C LYS A 246 -18.79 -11.71 -9.64
N LEU A 247 -17.56 -11.34 -10.04
CA LEU A 247 -16.36 -11.58 -9.24
C LEU A 247 -16.38 -10.82 -7.90
N CYS A 248 -16.87 -9.57 -7.89
CA CYS A 248 -17.05 -8.78 -6.68
C CYS A 248 -18.06 -9.43 -5.71
N CYS A 249 -19.21 -9.88 -6.22
CA CYS A 249 -20.21 -10.57 -5.40
C CYS A 249 -19.67 -11.88 -4.83
N LEU A 250 -18.95 -12.66 -5.65
CA LEU A 250 -18.29 -13.89 -5.20
C LEU A 250 -17.24 -13.62 -4.13
N ALA A 251 -16.41 -12.58 -4.32
CA ALA A 251 -15.41 -12.16 -3.36
C ALA A 251 -16.03 -11.78 -2.00
N LEU A 252 -17.10 -10.99 -2.00
CA LEU A 252 -17.83 -10.62 -0.77
C LEU A 252 -18.36 -11.86 -0.04
N GLY A 253 -19.01 -12.77 -0.76
CA GLY A 253 -19.52 -14.01 -0.18
C GLY A 253 -18.42 -14.93 0.35
N ALA A 254 -17.34 -15.11 -0.42
CA ALA A 254 -16.23 -15.98 -0.07
C ALA A 254 -15.43 -15.43 1.13
N THR A 255 -15.20 -14.12 1.22
CA THR A 255 -14.52 -13.51 2.35
C THR A 255 -15.35 -13.62 3.64
N ALA A 256 -16.64 -13.36 3.58
CA ALA A 256 -17.55 -13.53 4.72
C ALA A 256 -17.64 -15.00 5.16
N ALA A 257 -17.73 -15.92 4.21
CA ALA A 257 -17.78 -17.35 4.50
C ALA A 257 -16.45 -17.86 5.12
N SER A 258 -15.29 -17.43 4.58
CA SER A 258 -13.99 -17.89 5.07
C SER A 258 -13.75 -17.50 6.52
N THR A 259 -14.06 -16.26 6.92
CA THR A 259 -13.94 -15.81 8.32
C THR A 259 -14.89 -16.57 9.25
N THR A 260 -16.13 -16.81 8.80
CA THR A 260 -17.11 -17.57 9.58
C THR A 260 -16.67 -19.02 9.76
N ILE A 261 -16.25 -19.69 8.67
CA ILE A 261 -15.78 -21.07 8.70
C ILE A 261 -14.56 -21.21 9.60
N LEU A 262 -13.61 -20.27 9.51
CA LEU A 262 -12.41 -20.26 10.35
C LEU A 262 -12.77 -20.16 11.83
N ASN A 263 -13.68 -19.27 12.22
CA ASN A 263 -14.11 -19.10 13.59
C ASN A 263 -14.85 -20.35 14.12
N VAL A 264 -15.72 -20.94 13.31
CA VAL A 264 -16.42 -22.19 13.67
C VAL A 264 -15.43 -23.34 13.82
N LEU A 265 -14.45 -23.45 12.90
CA LEU A 265 -13.42 -24.50 12.94
C LEU A 265 -12.55 -24.38 14.21
N GLN A 266 -12.17 -23.16 14.59
CA GLN A 266 -11.42 -22.90 15.82
C GLN A 266 -12.22 -23.30 17.06
N LEU A 267 -13.51 -23.05 17.07
CA LEU A 267 -14.42 -23.39 18.18
C LEU A 267 -14.56 -24.92 18.30
N LEU A 268 -14.74 -25.62 17.18
CA LEU A 268 -14.86 -27.09 17.16
C LEU A 268 -13.55 -27.76 17.57
N LEU A 269 -12.41 -27.19 17.20
CA LEU A 269 -11.09 -27.75 17.50
C LEU A 269 -10.50 -27.20 18.82
N SER A 270 -11.24 -26.41 19.56
CA SER A 270 -10.78 -25.74 20.79
C SER A 270 -10.12 -26.68 21.82
N GLN A 271 -10.58 -27.92 21.92
CA GLN A 271 -10.03 -28.93 22.83
C GLN A 271 -8.64 -29.44 22.40
N PHE A 272 -8.29 -29.30 21.13
CA PHE A 272 -7.02 -29.79 20.54
C PHE A 272 -6.00 -28.66 20.33
N LEU A 273 -6.43 -27.40 20.41
CA LEU A 273 -5.60 -26.20 20.22
C LEU A 273 -5.04 -25.71 21.55
N SER A 274 -3.76 -25.32 21.53
CA SER A 274 -3.09 -24.74 22.70
C SER A 274 -3.44 -23.28 22.89
N ASN A 275 -3.68 -22.55 21.78
CA ASN A 275 -4.02 -21.12 21.77
C ASN A 275 -5.25 -20.88 20.90
N ILE A 276 -6.34 -20.44 21.56
CA ILE A 276 -7.54 -19.99 20.87
C ILE A 276 -7.43 -18.46 20.75
N SER A 277 -7.06 -17.97 19.59
CA SER A 277 -7.16 -16.54 19.29
C SER A 277 -8.42 -16.30 18.47
N VAL A 278 -9.49 -15.87 19.12
CA VAL A 278 -10.70 -15.41 18.42
C VAL A 278 -10.40 -14.02 17.85
N ASN A 279 -9.79 -14.00 16.68
CA ASN A 279 -9.62 -12.76 15.93
C ASN A 279 -10.80 -12.64 14.96
N ILE A 280 -11.70 -11.73 15.25
CA ILE A 280 -12.70 -11.28 14.28
C ILE A 280 -12.01 -10.27 13.36
N GLU A 281 -11.19 -10.77 12.45
CA GLU A 281 -10.61 -9.94 11.40
C GLU A 281 -11.67 -9.73 10.31
N ILE A 282 -12.38 -8.61 10.38
CA ILE A 282 -13.22 -8.17 9.27
C ILE A 282 -12.30 -7.39 8.33
N PRO A 283 -12.06 -7.83 7.08
CA PRO A 283 -11.22 -7.12 6.12
C PRO A 283 -11.98 -5.88 5.57
N VAL A 284 -12.19 -4.88 6.44
CA VAL A 284 -12.98 -3.68 6.12
C VAL A 284 -12.46 -2.95 4.89
N VAL A 285 -11.13 -2.89 4.74
CA VAL A 285 -10.48 -2.24 3.59
C VAL A 285 -10.80 -2.97 2.30
N SER A 286 -10.71 -4.29 2.30
CA SER A 286 -11.05 -5.14 1.16
C SER A 286 -12.54 -5.04 0.79
N LEU A 287 -13.43 -5.07 1.79
CA LEU A 287 -14.87 -4.90 1.58
C LEU A 287 -15.21 -3.54 0.98
N ALA A 288 -14.63 -2.45 1.52
CA ALA A 288 -14.82 -1.11 0.99
C ALA A 288 -14.29 -0.98 -0.44
N PHE A 289 -13.13 -1.58 -0.73
CA PHE A 289 -12.55 -1.63 -2.08
C PHE A 289 -13.48 -2.34 -3.08
N ILE A 290 -13.97 -3.53 -2.74
CA ILE A 290 -14.87 -4.31 -3.58
C ILE A 290 -16.15 -3.53 -3.89
N LEU A 291 -16.78 -2.90 -2.88
CA LEU A 291 -17.98 -2.08 -3.05
C LEU A 291 -17.72 -0.87 -3.96
N LEU A 292 -16.59 -0.19 -3.79
CA LEU A 292 -16.20 0.95 -4.62
C LEU A 292 -16.02 0.52 -6.08
N ILE A 293 -15.35 -0.60 -6.34
CA ILE A 293 -15.16 -1.13 -7.68
C ILE A 293 -16.49 -1.56 -8.32
N LEU A 294 -17.40 -2.12 -7.54
CA LEU A 294 -18.72 -2.52 -8.01
C LEU A 294 -19.55 -1.29 -8.47
N ILE A 295 -19.50 -0.20 -7.70
CA ILE A 295 -20.13 1.07 -8.07
C ILE A 295 -19.48 1.64 -9.34
N LEU A 296 -18.14 1.66 -9.39
CA LEU A 296 -17.39 2.18 -10.54
C LEU A 296 -17.70 1.42 -11.82
N SER A 297 -17.75 0.09 -11.77
CA SER A 297 -18.09 -0.74 -12.93
C SER A 297 -19.49 -0.43 -13.47
N ARG A 298 -20.46 -0.18 -12.58
CA ARG A 298 -21.82 0.19 -12.95
C ARG A 298 -21.90 1.57 -13.59
N LEU A 299 -21.18 2.54 -13.04
CA LEU A 299 -21.10 3.89 -13.62
C LEU A 299 -20.46 3.90 -15.02
N ILE A 300 -19.44 3.07 -15.24
CA ILE A 300 -18.81 2.93 -16.56
C ILE A 300 -19.83 2.42 -17.60
N VAL A 301 -20.62 1.39 -17.27
CA VAL A 301 -21.64 0.85 -18.16
C VAL A 301 -22.73 1.88 -18.44
N GLU A 302 -23.17 2.62 -17.42
CA GLU A 302 -24.22 3.62 -17.54
C GLU A 302 -23.77 4.81 -18.41
N ASN A 303 -22.55 5.30 -18.20
CA ASN A 303 -21.96 6.33 -19.05
C ASN A 303 -21.83 5.90 -20.52
N ARG A 304 -21.49 4.63 -20.76
CA ARG A 304 -21.41 4.11 -22.13
C ARG A 304 -22.77 4.08 -22.81
N LYS A 305 -23.80 3.62 -22.13
CA LYS A 305 -25.18 3.63 -22.67
C LYS A 305 -25.62 5.04 -23.05
N LEU A 306 -25.34 6.03 -22.16
CA LEU A 306 -25.68 7.42 -22.45
C LEU A 306 -24.90 7.99 -23.66
N GLN A 307 -23.65 7.60 -23.85
CA GLN A 307 -22.87 7.99 -25.04
C GLN A 307 -23.44 7.37 -26.33
N SER A 308 -23.74 6.06 -26.29
CA SER A 308 -24.34 5.35 -27.42
C SER A 308 -25.70 5.94 -27.81
N ASP A 309 -26.54 6.27 -26.82
CA ASP A 309 -27.82 6.91 -27.06
C ASP A 309 -27.66 8.32 -27.69
N ASN A 310 -26.69 9.11 -27.24
CA ASN A 310 -26.40 10.42 -27.83
C ASN A 310 -25.85 10.33 -29.26
N ASP A 311 -25.02 9.33 -29.56
CA ASP A 311 -24.46 9.12 -30.90
C ASP A 311 -25.54 8.68 -31.93
N LEU A 312 -26.69 8.17 -31.46
CA LEU A 312 -27.84 7.83 -32.29
C LEU A 312 -28.70 9.05 -32.68
N PHE A 313 -28.53 10.20 -31.99
CA PHE A 313 -29.28 11.42 -32.25
C PHE A 313 -28.55 12.44 -33.14
N ILE A 314 -27.32 12.14 -33.58
CA ILE A 314 -26.52 12.93 -34.51
C ILE A 314 -26.43 12.23 -35.85
#